data_c29d377f670ceb56f4899ef440d01a5f
#
_entry.id   c29d377f670ceb56f4899ef440d01a5f
#
_cell.length_a   1.000
_cell.length_b   1.000
_cell.length_c   1.000
_cell.angle_alpha   90.00
_cell.angle_beta   90.00
_cell.angle_gamma   90.00
#
_symmetry.space_group_name_H-M   'P 1'
#
loop_
_entity.id
_entity.type
_entity.pdbx_description
1 polymer ?
#
loop_
_entity_poly.entity_id
_entity_poly.type
_entity_poly.pdbx_seq_one_letter_code
_entity_poly.pdbx_strand_id
1 'polypeptide(L)'
;MPSAAVEEETEEHSRGGGFRNRGGGETRTAGIRRTYRKRITALKKELAEIEKDYQAAEHRRSKSELGRVALIGYTNAGKSSLMNAILACNQKEERQVFVKDMLFATLDSSVRNVSHRGMQFLLYDTVGFVSDLPHTLVEAFHSTLDSTRNADLLIHVADLSDPFLEEKIQVTLDTLRTIQAEDIPLLTVFTKADQVKEDDRVHEPAVSSVTGEGIEALLDKITDRLYPREEKLVCLIPYAKTALIHDLRRTVHIELLEETENGQLILAEGETARVLPLKQYEVKN
;
A
#
# COMPACT_ATOMS: atom_id res chain seq x y z
N MET A 1 20.15 -8.48 24.60
CA MET A 1 20.88 -8.63 25.87
C MET A 1 20.73 -7.36 26.65
N PRO A 2 19.99 -7.38 27.80
CA PRO A 2 20.53 -7.23 29.11
C PRO A 2 19.80 -8.12 30.12
N SER A 3 20.49 -9.14 30.56
CA SER A 3 20.04 -10.06 31.62
C SER A 3 21.19 -10.32 32.58
N ALA A 4 21.73 -9.26 33.16
CA ALA A 4 22.77 -9.43 34.16
C ALA A 4 22.91 -8.17 35.03
N ALA A 5 21.89 -7.86 35.83
CA ALA A 5 22.03 -6.85 36.90
C ALA A 5 20.87 -6.92 37.92
N VAL A 6 20.46 -8.08 38.41
CA VAL A 6 19.50 -8.19 39.57
C VAL A 6 19.80 -9.44 40.42
N GLU A 7 21.02 -9.91 40.46
CA GLU A 7 21.40 -11.01 41.39
C GLU A 7 22.64 -10.63 42.17
N GLU A 8 22.56 -9.63 43.04
CA GLU A 8 23.50 -9.43 44.16
C GLU A 8 22.86 -8.41 45.12
N GLU A 9 22.08 -8.92 46.05
CA GLU A 9 21.80 -8.32 47.35
C GLU A 9 20.72 -9.13 48.08
N THR A 10 21.10 -10.30 48.60
CA THR A 10 20.36 -10.92 49.72
C THR A 10 21.22 -12.00 50.39
N GLU A 11 22.15 -11.60 51.19
CA GLU A 11 22.57 -12.38 52.36
C GLU A 11 23.06 -11.43 53.43
N GLU A 12 22.23 -11.26 54.46
CA GLU A 12 22.62 -11.27 55.87
C GLU A 12 21.48 -10.82 56.75
N HIS A 13 21.28 -11.63 57.74
CA HIS A 13 20.65 -11.49 59.07
C HIS A 13 19.36 -12.25 59.23
N SER A 14 19.57 -13.50 59.62
CA SER A 14 18.58 -14.26 60.35
C SER A 14 19.06 -14.47 61.79
N ARG A 15 18.32 -13.97 62.77
CA ARG A 15 18.10 -14.63 64.09
C ARG A 15 17.03 -13.87 64.91
N GLY A 16 15.98 -14.61 65.25
CA GLY A 16 15.20 -14.23 66.43
C GLY A 16 13.67 -14.18 66.26
N GLY A 17 12.96 -15.20 66.76
CA GLY A 17 11.65 -15.00 67.38
C GLY A 17 10.42 -15.17 66.48
N GLY A 18 9.76 -16.32 66.61
CA GLY A 18 8.51 -16.64 65.94
C GLY A 18 7.35 -15.69 66.23
N PHE A 19 6.55 -15.52 65.18
CA PHE A 19 5.12 -15.38 65.26
C PHE A 19 4.53 -15.83 63.94
N ARG A 20 3.65 -16.83 63.97
CA ARG A 20 2.90 -17.30 62.82
C ARG A 20 1.99 -16.18 62.33
N ASN A 21 2.36 -15.48 61.27
CA ASN A 21 1.43 -14.72 60.48
C ASN A 21 1.28 -15.42 59.12
N ARG A 22 0.14 -16.11 58.95
CA ARG A 22 -0.36 -16.59 57.65
C ARG A 22 -0.78 -15.38 56.83
N GLY A 23 0.10 -14.88 56.06
CA GLY A 23 -0.12 -13.85 55.03
C GLY A 23 1.11 -13.82 54.20
N GLY A 24 1.21 -14.75 53.21
CA GLY A 24 2.30 -14.74 52.26
C GLY A 24 2.28 -13.43 51.51
N GLY A 25 3.10 -12.44 51.92
CA GLY A 25 3.31 -11.23 51.19
C GLY A 25 3.75 -11.59 49.78
N GLU A 26 2.98 -11.17 48.79
CA GLU A 26 3.39 -11.22 47.38
C GLU A 26 4.82 -10.68 47.28
N THR A 27 5.74 -11.47 46.78
CA THR A 27 7.10 -10.97 46.52
C THR A 27 7.02 -9.75 45.60
N ARG A 28 7.89 -8.76 45.80
CA ARG A 28 7.92 -7.52 45.02
C ARG A 28 7.84 -7.79 43.53
N THR A 29 8.49 -8.85 43.06
CA THR A 29 8.43 -9.35 41.66
C THR A 29 7.04 -9.89 41.28
N ALA A 30 6.32 -10.56 42.17
CA ALA A 30 4.98 -11.05 41.90
C ALA A 30 3.97 -9.89 41.78
N GLY A 31 4.09 -8.86 42.62
CA GLY A 31 3.32 -7.63 42.54
C GLY A 31 3.55 -6.89 41.22
N ILE A 32 4.82 -6.73 40.80
CA ILE A 32 5.18 -6.12 39.53
C ILE A 32 4.60 -6.93 38.36
N ARG A 33 4.77 -8.24 38.32
CA ARG A 33 4.21 -9.12 37.27
C ARG A 33 2.68 -9.01 37.19
N ARG A 34 2.00 -8.89 38.32
CA ARG A 34 0.54 -8.70 38.36
C ARG A 34 0.13 -7.37 37.75
N THR A 35 0.86 -6.30 38.05
CA THR A 35 0.62 -4.97 37.47
C THR A 35 0.79 -4.98 35.96
N TYR A 36 1.89 -5.55 35.45
CA TYR A 36 2.13 -5.69 34.00
C TYR A 36 1.06 -6.54 33.30
N ARG A 37 0.65 -7.68 33.92
CA ARG A 37 -0.45 -8.50 33.38
C ARG A 37 -1.76 -7.71 33.26
N LYS A 38 -2.10 -6.95 34.31
CA LYS A 38 -3.31 -6.09 34.27
C LYS A 38 -3.20 -5.05 33.15
N ARG A 39 -2.03 -4.42 32.99
CA ARG A 39 -1.81 -3.43 31.94
C ARG A 39 -1.90 -4.05 30.56
N ILE A 40 -1.29 -5.22 30.34
CA ILE A 40 -1.39 -5.96 29.08
C ILE A 40 -2.85 -6.33 28.78
N THR A 41 -3.61 -6.79 29.77
CA THR A 41 -5.02 -7.13 29.57
C THR A 41 -5.87 -5.91 29.23
N ALA A 42 -5.60 -4.75 29.86
CA ALA A 42 -6.29 -3.50 29.56
C ALA A 42 -5.97 -3.04 28.13
N LEU A 43 -4.68 -3.04 27.75
CA LEU A 43 -4.25 -2.67 26.39
C LEU A 43 -4.81 -3.60 25.32
N LYS A 44 -4.88 -4.92 25.58
CA LYS A 44 -5.52 -5.87 24.66
C LYS A 44 -7.01 -5.59 24.48
N LYS A 45 -7.70 -5.17 25.54
CA LYS A 45 -9.12 -4.78 25.44
C LYS A 45 -9.31 -3.50 24.64
N GLU A 46 -8.49 -2.48 24.88
CA GLU A 46 -8.50 -1.23 24.12
C GLU A 46 -8.22 -1.50 22.63
N LEU A 47 -7.23 -2.36 22.33
CA LEU A 47 -6.89 -2.76 20.96
C LEU A 47 -8.10 -3.44 20.28
N ALA A 48 -8.77 -4.38 20.95
CA ALA A 48 -9.94 -5.06 20.40
C ALA A 48 -11.13 -4.13 20.14
N GLU A 49 -11.30 -3.07 20.94
CA GLU A 49 -12.32 -2.04 20.70
C GLU A 49 -11.97 -1.20 19.45
N ILE A 50 -10.71 -0.75 19.35
CA ILE A 50 -10.21 -0.01 18.16
C ILE A 50 -10.35 -0.86 16.88
N GLU A 51 -9.99 -2.13 16.96
CA GLU A 51 -10.08 -3.06 15.84
C GLU A 51 -11.52 -3.27 15.37
N LYS A 52 -12.49 -3.36 16.31
CA LYS A 52 -13.92 -3.43 16.00
C LYS A 52 -14.43 -2.17 15.31
N ASP A 53 -14.02 -1.00 15.77
CA ASP A 53 -14.40 0.28 15.17
C ASP A 53 -13.80 0.41 13.75
N TYR A 54 -12.55 -0.03 13.59
CA TYR A 54 -11.87 -0.08 12.29
C TYR A 54 -12.62 -1.00 11.31
N GLN A 55 -12.95 -2.24 11.73
CA GLN A 55 -13.69 -3.19 10.90
C GLN A 55 -15.07 -2.66 10.51
N ALA A 56 -15.77 -1.97 11.43
CA ALA A 56 -17.06 -1.35 11.13
C ALA A 56 -16.93 -0.18 10.13
N ALA A 57 -15.85 0.58 10.18
CA ALA A 57 -15.55 1.64 9.23
C ALA A 57 -15.18 1.05 7.86
N GLU A 58 -14.33 0.01 7.84
CA GLU A 58 -13.91 -0.67 6.61
C GLU A 58 -15.09 -1.36 5.92
N HIS A 59 -15.98 -2.01 6.67
CA HIS A 59 -17.20 -2.59 6.10
C HIS A 59 -18.14 -1.53 5.46
N ARG A 60 -18.16 -0.29 5.97
CA ARG A 60 -18.87 0.80 5.33
C ARG A 60 -18.19 1.25 4.03
N ARG A 61 -16.86 1.27 4.00
CA ARG A 61 -16.05 1.63 2.82
C ARG A 61 -16.10 0.55 1.74
N SER A 62 -16.12 -0.73 2.12
CA SER A 62 -16.22 -1.85 1.16
C SER A 62 -17.55 -1.90 0.41
N LYS A 63 -18.58 -1.19 0.91
CA LYS A 63 -19.87 -1.01 0.21
C LYS A 63 -19.86 0.20 -0.75
N SER A 64 -18.80 1.01 -0.76
CA SER A 64 -18.65 2.08 -1.74
C SER A 64 -18.11 1.49 -3.04
N GLU A 65 -18.61 1.96 -4.17
CA GLU A 65 -18.11 1.62 -5.51
C GLU A 65 -16.78 2.33 -5.85
N LEU A 66 -16.18 3.00 -4.86
CA LEU A 66 -14.92 3.72 -5.04
C LEU A 66 -13.74 2.74 -5.03
N GLY A 67 -12.86 2.88 -6.01
CA GLY A 67 -11.59 2.16 -6.04
C GLY A 67 -10.74 2.46 -4.80
N ARG A 68 -10.02 1.46 -4.32
CA ARG A 68 -9.17 1.54 -3.13
C ARG A 68 -7.72 1.43 -3.53
N VAL A 69 -6.94 2.45 -3.19
CA VAL A 69 -5.51 2.55 -3.49
C VAL A 69 -4.73 2.56 -2.20
N ALA A 70 -3.79 1.65 -2.00
CA ALA A 70 -2.94 1.65 -0.82
C ALA A 70 -1.50 2.02 -1.17
N LEU A 71 -0.93 2.98 -0.44
CA LEU A 71 0.49 3.33 -0.51
C LEU A 71 1.28 2.31 0.32
N ILE A 72 2.17 1.60 -0.30
CA ILE A 72 3.07 0.64 0.35
C ILE A 72 4.53 1.01 0.06
N GLY A 73 5.44 0.48 0.82
CA GLY A 73 6.88 0.69 0.60
C GLY A 73 7.66 0.77 1.90
N TYR A 74 8.95 0.83 1.78
CA TYR A 74 9.85 0.87 2.92
C TYR A 74 9.60 2.09 3.82
N THR A 75 10.02 2.03 5.09
CA THR A 75 9.96 3.20 5.99
C THR A 75 10.78 4.33 5.40
N ASN A 76 10.28 5.57 5.56
CA ASN A 76 10.90 6.79 5.02
C ASN A 76 11.01 6.87 3.48
N ALA A 77 10.30 6.03 2.74
CA ALA A 77 10.21 6.12 1.27
C ALA A 77 9.35 7.29 0.78
N GLY A 78 8.72 8.06 1.68
CA GLY A 78 7.95 9.25 1.32
C GLY A 78 6.44 9.02 1.10
N LYS A 79 5.85 7.91 1.61
CA LYS A 79 4.41 7.59 1.46
C LYS A 79 3.49 8.72 1.93
N SER A 80 3.63 9.16 3.18
CA SER A 80 2.80 10.24 3.74
C SER A 80 3.05 11.59 3.05
N SER A 81 4.29 11.85 2.61
CA SER A 81 4.62 13.03 1.80
C SER A 81 3.93 12.99 0.44
N LEU A 82 3.93 11.83 -0.21
CA LEU A 82 3.24 11.59 -1.48
C LEU A 82 1.73 11.78 -1.32
N MET A 83 1.12 11.22 -0.27
CA MET A 83 -0.29 11.45 0.03
C MET A 83 -0.61 12.93 0.16
N ASN A 84 0.19 13.68 0.92
CA ASN A 84 -0.01 15.12 1.09
C ASN A 84 0.12 15.89 -0.24
N ALA A 85 1.08 15.53 -1.10
CA ALA A 85 1.24 16.15 -2.41
C ALA A 85 0.04 15.86 -3.33
N ILE A 86 -0.47 14.63 -3.32
CA ILE A 86 -1.69 14.27 -4.05
C ILE A 86 -2.89 15.08 -3.56
N LEU A 87 -3.07 15.22 -2.24
CA LEU A 87 -4.16 16.01 -1.66
C LEU A 87 -4.05 17.49 -2.00
N ALA A 88 -2.85 18.05 -2.00
CA ALA A 88 -2.59 19.44 -2.38
C ALA A 88 -2.98 19.70 -3.85
N CYS A 89 -2.65 18.80 -4.78
CA CYS A 89 -3.07 18.89 -6.17
C CYS A 89 -4.60 18.85 -6.35
N ASN A 90 -5.31 18.19 -5.44
CA ASN A 90 -6.78 18.06 -5.51
C ASN A 90 -7.56 19.27 -4.95
N GLN A 91 -6.90 20.33 -4.50
CA GLN A 91 -7.51 21.57 -3.98
C GLN A 91 -8.59 21.36 -2.90
N LYS A 92 -8.58 20.24 -2.19
CA LYS A 92 -9.48 20.00 -1.08
C LYS A 92 -8.76 20.33 0.23
N GLU A 93 -9.36 21.23 1.03
CA GLU A 93 -8.96 21.60 2.39
C GLU A 93 -9.17 20.42 3.38
N GLU A 94 -8.70 19.24 3.06
CA GLU A 94 -8.66 18.15 4.03
C GLU A 94 -7.37 18.27 4.85
N ARG A 95 -7.45 17.92 6.14
CA ARG A 95 -6.30 17.99 7.06
C ARG A 95 -5.14 17.18 6.49
N GLN A 96 -4.02 17.85 6.27
CA GLN A 96 -2.77 17.20 5.85
C GLN A 96 -2.32 16.17 6.89
N VAL A 97 -1.79 15.05 6.41
CA VAL A 97 -1.15 14.04 7.26
C VAL A 97 0.15 14.62 7.80
N PHE A 98 0.40 14.45 9.09
CA PHE A 98 1.64 14.93 9.70
C PHE A 98 2.82 14.08 9.24
N VAL A 99 3.75 14.69 8.51
CA VAL A 99 4.95 14.03 8.00
C VAL A 99 6.09 14.17 9.01
N LYS A 100 6.66 13.05 9.43
CA LYS A 100 7.90 13.00 10.23
C LYS A 100 8.93 12.18 9.48
N ASP A 101 10.14 12.69 9.44
CA ASP A 101 11.31 11.98 8.93
C ASP A 101 11.82 10.97 9.98
N MET A 102 11.00 9.97 10.27
CA MET A 102 11.24 8.96 11.30
C MET A 102 10.69 7.60 10.82
N LEU A 103 11.32 6.51 11.28
CA LEU A 103 10.79 5.18 11.08
C LEU A 103 9.41 5.06 11.75
N PHE A 104 8.45 4.41 11.07
CA PHE A 104 7.06 4.26 11.53
C PHE A 104 6.34 5.58 11.86
N ALA A 105 6.58 6.62 11.07
CA ALA A 105 5.88 7.90 11.23
C ALA A 105 4.37 7.76 11.11
N THR A 106 3.89 6.84 10.25
CA THR A 106 2.49 6.44 10.13
C THR A 106 2.30 5.14 10.89
N LEU A 107 1.61 5.18 12.02
CA LEU A 107 1.26 4.02 12.84
C LEU A 107 -0.18 3.57 12.61
N ASP A 108 -1.05 4.49 12.19
CA ASP A 108 -2.44 4.25 11.83
C ASP A 108 -2.65 4.53 10.35
N SER A 109 -3.36 3.66 9.63
CA SER A 109 -3.70 3.90 8.24
C SER A 109 -4.64 5.09 8.13
N SER A 110 -4.17 6.17 7.53
CA SER A 110 -5.04 7.31 7.23
C SER A 110 -5.67 7.14 5.86
N VAL A 111 -6.99 7.36 5.78
CA VAL A 111 -7.76 7.22 4.53
C VAL A 111 -8.23 8.58 4.07
N ARG A 112 -8.04 8.88 2.78
CA ARG A 112 -8.45 10.12 2.15
C ARG A 112 -9.20 9.85 0.85
N ASN A 113 -10.24 10.64 0.59
CA ASN A 113 -10.93 10.61 -0.68
C ASN A 113 -10.20 11.54 -1.66
N VAL A 114 -9.77 10.99 -2.78
CA VAL A 114 -9.10 11.72 -3.86
C VAL A 114 -10.04 11.79 -5.06
N SER A 115 -10.10 12.96 -5.71
CA SER A 115 -10.89 13.16 -6.93
C SER A 115 -9.96 13.63 -8.04
N HIS A 116 -9.94 12.93 -9.17
CA HIS A 116 -9.13 13.30 -10.33
C HIS A 116 -9.93 13.10 -11.61
N ARG A 117 -10.03 14.13 -12.45
CA ARG A 117 -10.80 14.11 -13.71
C ARG A 117 -12.24 13.59 -13.56
N GLY A 118 -12.88 13.90 -12.45
CA GLY A 118 -14.27 13.47 -12.15
C GLY A 118 -14.39 12.05 -11.59
N MET A 119 -13.30 11.28 -11.53
CA MET A 119 -13.25 9.98 -10.88
C MET A 119 -12.81 10.12 -9.43
N GLN A 120 -13.34 9.27 -8.54
CA GLN A 120 -13.03 9.31 -7.11
C GLN A 120 -12.51 7.96 -6.64
N PHE A 121 -11.53 7.99 -5.74
CA PHE A 121 -10.99 6.78 -5.11
C PHE A 121 -10.56 7.06 -3.68
N LEU A 122 -10.45 6.01 -2.87
CA LEU A 122 -9.93 6.06 -1.51
C LEU A 122 -8.43 5.78 -1.53
N LEU A 123 -7.65 6.70 -0.97
CA LEU A 123 -6.20 6.57 -0.83
C LEU A 123 -5.84 6.27 0.63
N TYR A 124 -5.17 5.15 0.85
CA TYR A 124 -4.73 4.67 2.15
C TYR A 124 -3.22 4.89 2.31
N ASP A 125 -2.81 5.63 3.36
CA ASP A 125 -1.41 5.65 3.80
C ASP A 125 -1.19 4.52 4.79
N THR A 126 -0.26 3.62 4.51
CA THR A 126 0.00 2.44 5.33
C THR A 126 1.32 2.56 6.08
N VAL A 127 1.51 1.69 7.07
CA VAL A 127 2.78 1.58 7.79
C VAL A 127 3.91 1.18 6.83
N GLY A 128 5.09 1.81 7.00
CA GLY A 128 6.28 1.46 6.22
C GLY A 128 6.84 0.09 6.59
N PHE A 129 7.22 -0.67 5.58
CA PHE A 129 7.92 -1.94 5.78
C PHE A 129 9.36 -1.72 6.25
N VAL A 130 9.89 -2.68 6.99
CA VAL A 130 11.27 -2.74 7.44
C VAL A 130 11.82 -4.13 7.18
N SER A 131 13.14 -4.24 7.07
CA SER A 131 13.81 -5.54 7.04
C SER A 131 13.53 -6.27 8.36
N ASP A 132 13.33 -7.59 8.29
CA ASP A 132 13.11 -8.45 9.45
C ASP A 132 11.92 -8.03 10.34
N LEU A 133 10.73 -7.85 9.75
CA LEU A 133 9.51 -7.66 10.53
C LEU A 133 9.29 -8.87 11.45
N PRO A 134 9.40 -8.73 12.78
CA PRO A 134 9.12 -9.83 13.69
C PRO A 134 7.68 -10.31 13.52
N HIS A 135 7.42 -11.61 13.53
CA HIS A 135 6.08 -12.18 13.42
C HIS A 135 5.09 -11.61 14.45
N THR A 136 5.58 -11.22 15.63
CA THR A 136 4.77 -10.56 16.66
C THR A 136 4.30 -9.16 16.25
N LEU A 137 5.05 -8.45 15.38
CA LEU A 137 4.61 -7.16 14.84
C LEU A 137 3.63 -7.35 13.68
N VAL A 138 3.76 -8.41 12.87
CA VAL A 138 2.78 -8.74 11.83
C VAL A 138 1.40 -8.94 12.45
N GLU A 139 1.29 -9.65 13.60
CA GLU A 139 0.02 -9.78 14.32
C GLU A 139 -0.52 -8.44 14.85
N ALA A 140 0.35 -7.54 15.28
CA ALA A 140 -0.06 -6.22 15.79
C ALA A 140 -0.50 -5.25 14.67
N PHE A 141 -0.05 -5.46 13.43
CA PHE A 141 -0.38 -4.63 12.26
C PHE A 141 -1.46 -5.23 11.35
N HIS A 142 -2.18 -6.26 11.83
CA HIS A 142 -3.23 -6.91 11.03
C HIS A 142 -4.22 -5.90 10.41
N SER A 143 -4.68 -4.91 11.15
CA SER A 143 -5.62 -3.91 10.67
C SER A 143 -5.05 -3.00 9.56
N THR A 144 -3.75 -2.68 9.61
CA THR A 144 -3.08 -1.87 8.59
C THR A 144 -2.71 -2.70 7.36
N LEU A 145 -2.43 -4.00 7.54
CA LEU A 145 -2.19 -4.94 6.45
C LEU A 145 -3.49 -5.32 5.72
N ASP A 146 -4.63 -5.29 6.41
CA ASP A 146 -5.95 -5.51 5.81
C ASP A 146 -6.30 -4.44 4.77
N SER A 147 -5.91 -3.18 4.99
CA SER A 147 -6.08 -2.13 3.97
C SER A 147 -5.27 -2.42 2.70
N THR A 148 -4.09 -3.03 2.84
CA THR A 148 -3.27 -3.46 1.70
C THR A 148 -3.91 -4.63 0.96
N ARG A 149 -4.39 -5.64 1.67
CA ARG A 149 -5.05 -6.83 1.08
C ARG A 149 -6.37 -6.52 0.39
N ASN A 150 -7.08 -5.50 0.86
CA ASN A 150 -8.37 -5.09 0.33
C ASN A 150 -8.27 -3.98 -0.72
N ALA A 151 -7.07 -3.59 -1.13
CA ALA A 151 -6.87 -2.58 -2.15
C ALA A 151 -7.12 -3.15 -3.56
N ASP A 152 -7.62 -2.30 -4.45
CA ASP A 152 -7.80 -2.62 -5.86
C ASP A 152 -6.53 -2.27 -6.67
N LEU A 153 -5.66 -1.40 -6.10
CA LEU A 153 -4.36 -1.04 -6.64
C LEU A 153 -3.38 -0.73 -5.50
N LEU A 154 -2.17 -1.26 -5.59
CA LEU A 154 -1.06 -0.92 -4.71
C LEU A 154 -0.13 0.08 -5.40
N ILE A 155 0.22 1.14 -4.69
CA ILE A 155 1.28 2.07 -5.11
C ILE A 155 2.52 1.76 -4.28
N HIS A 156 3.49 1.13 -4.91
CA HIS A 156 4.78 0.88 -4.28
C HIS A 156 5.64 2.13 -4.36
N VAL A 157 5.85 2.76 -3.21
CA VAL A 157 6.61 3.99 -3.07
C VAL A 157 8.06 3.65 -2.74
N ALA A 158 8.97 4.02 -3.63
CA ALA A 158 10.41 3.78 -3.52
C ALA A 158 11.17 5.12 -3.57
N ASP A 159 12.17 5.29 -2.74
CA ASP A 159 12.99 6.50 -2.66
C ASP A 159 14.09 6.46 -3.71
N LEU A 160 14.00 7.30 -4.74
CA LEU A 160 14.96 7.35 -5.86
C LEU A 160 16.37 7.75 -5.42
N SER A 161 16.48 8.51 -4.34
CA SER A 161 17.76 8.96 -3.80
C SER A 161 18.49 7.94 -2.90
N ASP A 162 17.82 6.81 -2.61
CA ASP A 162 18.34 5.83 -1.67
C ASP A 162 19.40 4.92 -2.33
N PRO A 163 20.62 4.83 -1.79
CA PRO A 163 21.67 3.96 -2.34
C PRO A 163 21.33 2.47 -2.26
N PHE A 164 20.37 2.06 -1.42
CA PHE A 164 19.89 0.69 -1.26
C PHE A 164 18.48 0.49 -1.87
N LEU A 165 18.17 1.25 -2.92
CA LEU A 165 16.85 1.26 -3.55
C LEU A 165 16.38 -0.15 -3.92
N GLU A 166 17.19 -0.92 -4.64
CA GLU A 166 16.83 -2.25 -5.13
C GLU A 166 16.59 -3.26 -3.98
N GLU A 167 17.40 -3.20 -2.94
CA GLU A 167 17.23 -4.05 -1.75
C GLU A 167 15.89 -3.75 -1.06
N LYS A 168 15.53 -2.47 -0.92
CA LYS A 168 14.29 -2.03 -0.29
C LYS A 168 13.06 -2.36 -1.14
N ILE A 169 13.18 -2.31 -2.46
CA ILE A 169 12.16 -2.80 -3.38
C ILE A 169 11.92 -4.29 -3.14
N GLN A 170 12.99 -5.08 -3.08
CA GLN A 170 12.89 -6.53 -2.87
C GLN A 170 12.25 -6.87 -1.51
N VAL A 171 12.64 -6.19 -0.42
CA VAL A 171 12.03 -6.35 0.91
C VAL A 171 10.52 -6.08 0.86
N THR A 172 10.11 -5.05 0.13
CA THR A 172 8.69 -4.73 -0.02
C THR A 172 7.94 -5.84 -0.77
N LEU A 173 8.49 -6.35 -1.87
CA LEU A 173 7.89 -7.44 -2.64
C LEU A 173 7.79 -8.74 -1.84
N ASP A 174 8.83 -9.08 -1.07
CA ASP A 174 8.83 -10.26 -0.21
C ASP A 174 7.81 -10.14 0.94
N THR A 175 7.63 -8.92 1.45
CA THR A 175 6.58 -8.64 2.45
C THR A 175 5.19 -8.82 1.84
N LEU A 176 4.93 -8.34 0.60
CA LEU A 176 3.66 -8.56 -0.09
C LEU A 176 3.34 -10.05 -0.25
N ARG A 177 4.32 -10.88 -0.60
CA ARG A 177 4.16 -12.34 -0.65
C ARG A 177 3.79 -12.92 0.72
N THR A 178 4.47 -12.47 1.78
CA THR A 178 4.20 -12.94 3.15
C THR A 178 2.78 -12.64 3.60
N ILE A 179 2.23 -11.49 3.19
CA ILE A 179 0.86 -11.09 3.51
C ILE A 179 -0.16 -11.52 2.46
N GLN A 180 0.21 -12.32 1.45
CA GLN A 180 -0.67 -12.80 0.39
C GLN A 180 -1.37 -11.66 -0.38
N ALA A 181 -0.62 -10.64 -0.76
CA ALA A 181 -1.08 -9.47 -1.52
C ALA A 181 -0.33 -9.31 -2.86
N GLU A 182 0.40 -10.32 -3.30
CA GLU A 182 1.19 -10.33 -4.54
C GLU A 182 0.33 -10.31 -5.81
N ASP A 183 -0.91 -10.78 -5.74
CA ASP A 183 -1.84 -10.82 -6.88
C ASP A 183 -2.51 -9.45 -7.15
N ILE A 184 -2.39 -8.49 -6.23
CA ILE A 184 -3.00 -7.18 -6.39
C ILE A 184 -2.18 -6.36 -7.40
N PRO A 185 -2.82 -5.66 -8.36
CA PRO A 185 -2.13 -4.80 -9.30
C PRO A 185 -1.19 -3.82 -8.59
N LEU A 186 0.08 -3.78 -9.02
CA LEU A 186 1.13 -2.97 -8.42
C LEU A 186 1.63 -1.90 -9.40
N LEU A 187 1.76 -0.66 -8.92
CA LEU A 187 2.42 0.44 -9.62
C LEU A 187 3.57 0.96 -8.78
N THR A 188 4.80 0.74 -9.20
CA THR A 188 5.97 1.32 -8.53
C THR A 188 6.12 2.78 -8.93
N VAL A 189 6.37 3.65 -7.92
CA VAL A 189 6.55 5.09 -8.06
C VAL A 189 7.80 5.49 -7.30
N PHE A 190 8.67 6.22 -7.98
CA PHE A 190 9.95 6.66 -7.42
C PHE A 190 9.82 8.10 -6.91
N THR A 191 9.96 8.27 -5.60
CA THR A 191 9.83 9.56 -4.91
C THR A 191 11.18 10.27 -4.80
N LYS A 192 11.15 11.52 -4.30
CA LYS A 192 12.33 12.38 -4.10
C LYS A 192 13.10 12.65 -5.39
N ALA A 193 12.39 12.74 -6.52
CA ALA A 193 12.98 13.07 -7.82
C ALA A 193 13.75 14.39 -7.82
N ASP A 194 13.38 15.34 -6.94
CA ASP A 194 14.10 16.60 -6.72
C ASP A 194 15.53 16.43 -6.18
N GLN A 195 15.87 15.28 -5.60
CA GLN A 195 17.20 14.98 -5.05
C GLN A 195 18.13 14.29 -6.06
N VAL A 196 17.61 13.88 -7.23
CA VAL A 196 18.36 13.19 -8.28
C VAL A 196 18.31 14.01 -9.55
N LYS A 197 19.47 14.19 -10.21
CA LYS A 197 19.53 14.90 -11.49
C LYS A 197 18.69 14.18 -12.55
N GLU A 198 18.04 14.93 -13.40
CA GLU A 198 17.14 14.38 -14.42
C GLU A 198 17.83 13.36 -15.34
N ASP A 199 19.07 13.62 -15.75
CA ASP A 199 19.88 12.72 -16.57
C ASP A 199 20.26 11.41 -15.86
N ASP A 200 20.23 11.38 -14.53
CA ASP A 200 20.57 10.21 -13.70
C ASP A 200 19.31 9.41 -13.28
N ARG A 201 18.11 9.85 -13.68
CA ARG A 201 16.85 9.18 -13.37
C ARG A 201 16.61 8.01 -14.32
N VAL A 202 16.93 6.80 -13.86
CA VAL A 202 16.78 5.57 -14.64
C VAL A 202 15.38 4.95 -14.49
N HIS A 203 14.65 5.34 -13.44
CA HIS A 203 13.38 4.73 -13.06
C HIS A 203 12.20 5.70 -13.24
N GLU A 204 11.10 5.19 -13.79
CA GLU A 204 9.85 5.92 -13.98
C GLU A 204 8.62 5.09 -13.55
N PRO A 205 7.54 5.73 -13.08
CA PRO A 205 7.33 7.17 -12.92
C PRO A 205 8.08 7.75 -11.72
N ALA A 206 8.79 8.86 -11.92
CA ALA A 206 9.48 9.60 -10.88
C ALA A 206 8.64 10.83 -10.46
N VAL A 207 8.55 11.09 -9.15
CA VAL A 207 7.75 12.17 -8.58
C VAL A 207 8.50 12.91 -7.47
N SER A 208 8.21 14.18 -7.30
CA SER A 208 8.64 14.95 -6.14
C SER A 208 7.44 15.47 -5.35
N SER A 209 7.32 15.06 -4.10
CA SER A 209 6.31 15.58 -3.18
C SER A 209 6.59 17.02 -2.74
N VAL A 210 7.81 17.52 -2.96
CA VAL A 210 8.24 18.88 -2.59
C VAL A 210 7.90 19.87 -3.69
N THR A 211 8.23 19.53 -4.95
CA THR A 211 8.00 20.40 -6.11
C THR A 211 6.64 20.18 -6.77
N GLY A 212 5.98 19.04 -6.52
CA GLY A 212 4.77 18.63 -7.20
C GLY A 212 5.02 17.96 -8.57
N GLU A 213 6.29 17.82 -8.98
CA GLU A 213 6.68 17.19 -10.24
C GLU A 213 6.12 15.75 -10.33
N GLY A 214 5.52 15.39 -11.47
CA GLY A 214 5.03 14.06 -11.76
C GLY A 214 3.75 13.64 -11.04
N ILE A 215 3.20 14.42 -10.09
CA ILE A 215 2.02 14.05 -9.30
C ILE A 215 0.76 13.92 -10.17
N GLU A 216 0.53 14.84 -11.11
CA GLU A 216 -0.63 14.80 -11.99
C GLU A 216 -0.56 13.58 -12.94
N ALA A 217 0.60 13.32 -13.52
CA ALA A 217 0.82 12.14 -14.35
C ALA A 217 0.67 10.82 -13.57
N LEU A 218 1.03 10.81 -12.29
CA LEU A 218 0.77 9.68 -11.40
C LEU A 218 -0.74 9.48 -11.18
N LEU A 219 -1.49 10.55 -10.92
CA LEU A 219 -2.94 10.49 -10.74
C LEU A 219 -3.64 9.97 -12.01
N ASP A 220 -3.18 10.35 -13.19
CA ASP A 220 -3.66 9.80 -14.46
C ASP A 220 -3.44 8.27 -14.51
N LYS A 221 -2.22 7.81 -14.22
CA LYS A 221 -1.90 6.38 -14.22
C LYS A 221 -2.73 5.60 -13.18
N ILE A 222 -3.02 6.18 -12.02
CA ILE A 222 -3.87 5.58 -11.00
C ILE A 222 -5.30 5.43 -11.51
N THR A 223 -5.89 6.51 -12.04
CA THR A 223 -7.26 6.50 -12.52
C THR A 223 -7.44 5.58 -13.73
N ASP A 224 -6.52 5.56 -14.66
CA ASP A 224 -6.57 4.65 -15.81
C ASP A 224 -6.48 3.17 -15.41
N ARG A 225 -5.77 2.85 -14.31
CA ARG A 225 -5.69 1.47 -13.79
C ARG A 225 -6.90 1.07 -12.97
N LEU A 226 -7.48 1.97 -12.18
CA LEU A 226 -8.67 1.71 -11.38
C LEU A 226 -9.93 1.64 -12.24
N TYR A 227 -10.00 2.49 -13.26
CA TYR A 227 -11.16 2.68 -14.11
C TYR A 227 -10.75 2.59 -15.58
N PRO A 228 -10.35 1.39 -16.04
CA PRO A 228 -9.94 1.19 -17.42
C PRO A 228 -11.11 1.57 -18.33
N ARG A 229 -10.83 2.46 -19.28
CA ARG A 229 -11.83 2.83 -20.27
C ARG A 229 -11.97 1.69 -21.26
N GLU A 230 -13.18 1.24 -21.45
CA GLU A 230 -13.51 0.35 -22.56
C GLU A 230 -13.63 1.17 -23.84
N GLU A 231 -12.95 0.75 -24.85
CA GLU A 231 -12.99 1.35 -26.18
C GLU A 231 -13.48 0.31 -27.18
N LYS A 232 -14.37 0.74 -28.09
CA LYS A 232 -14.82 -0.08 -29.22
C LYS A 232 -14.22 0.50 -30.49
N LEU A 233 -13.44 -0.32 -31.19
CA LEU A 233 -12.81 0.04 -32.46
C LEU A 233 -13.31 -0.88 -33.57
N VAL A 234 -13.69 -0.30 -34.69
CA VAL A 234 -13.89 -1.04 -35.94
C VAL A 234 -12.59 -0.96 -36.74
N CYS A 235 -11.95 -2.10 -36.95
CA CYS A 235 -10.64 -2.18 -37.54
C CYS A 235 -10.62 -3.09 -38.76
N LEU A 236 -9.95 -2.66 -39.84
CA LEU A 236 -9.64 -3.49 -41.00
C LEU A 236 -8.24 -4.07 -40.83
N ILE A 237 -8.14 -5.35 -40.48
CA ILE A 237 -6.85 -6.02 -40.25
C ILE A 237 -6.43 -6.75 -41.53
N PRO A 238 -5.32 -6.35 -42.15
CA PRO A 238 -4.79 -7.04 -43.36
C PRO A 238 -4.50 -8.53 -43.04
N TYR A 239 -4.71 -9.41 -44.01
CA TYR A 239 -4.46 -10.85 -43.87
C TYR A 239 -3.04 -11.18 -43.38
N ALA A 240 -2.05 -10.38 -43.77
CA ALA A 240 -0.67 -10.54 -43.30
C ALA A 240 -0.46 -10.27 -41.80
N LYS A 241 -1.47 -9.71 -41.09
CA LYS A 241 -1.44 -9.33 -39.67
C LYS A 241 -2.47 -10.07 -38.81
N THR A 242 -3.08 -11.14 -39.32
CA THR A 242 -4.10 -11.94 -38.57
C THR A 242 -3.55 -12.56 -37.31
N ALA A 243 -2.23 -12.77 -37.20
CA ALA A 243 -1.59 -13.18 -35.94
C ALA A 243 -1.91 -12.22 -34.77
N LEU A 244 -2.01 -10.92 -35.04
CA LEU A 244 -2.36 -9.90 -34.06
C LEU A 244 -3.76 -10.15 -33.45
N ILE A 245 -4.72 -10.55 -34.28
CA ILE A 245 -6.08 -10.91 -33.82
C ILE A 245 -6.01 -12.10 -32.85
N HIS A 246 -5.21 -13.10 -33.18
CA HIS A 246 -5.10 -14.31 -32.36
C HIS A 246 -4.48 -14.00 -31.00
N ASP A 247 -3.47 -13.16 -30.96
CA ASP A 247 -2.80 -12.77 -29.70
C ASP A 247 -3.70 -11.93 -28.81
N LEU A 248 -4.48 -11.00 -29.40
CA LEU A 248 -5.37 -10.12 -28.67
C LEU A 248 -6.67 -10.77 -28.19
N ARG A 249 -7.14 -11.84 -28.82
CA ARG A 249 -8.39 -12.56 -28.45
C ARG A 249 -8.43 -13.04 -26.99
N ARG A 250 -7.29 -13.16 -26.33
CA ARG A 250 -7.21 -13.56 -24.92
C ARG A 250 -7.57 -12.42 -23.96
N THR A 251 -7.48 -11.16 -24.42
CA THR A 251 -7.57 -9.96 -23.57
C THR A 251 -8.50 -8.89 -24.12
N VAL A 252 -8.92 -9.02 -25.39
CA VAL A 252 -9.84 -8.13 -26.10
C VAL A 252 -10.94 -8.97 -26.72
N HIS A 253 -12.18 -8.55 -26.56
CA HIS A 253 -13.31 -9.16 -27.25
C HIS A 253 -13.24 -8.79 -28.73
N ILE A 254 -13.16 -9.78 -29.63
CA ILE A 254 -13.01 -9.55 -31.07
C ILE A 254 -14.13 -10.31 -31.79
N GLU A 255 -14.99 -9.56 -32.46
CA GLU A 255 -16.05 -10.04 -33.34
C GLU A 255 -15.66 -9.76 -34.79
N LEU A 256 -15.77 -10.78 -35.65
CA LEU A 256 -15.57 -10.63 -37.09
C LEU A 256 -16.87 -10.08 -37.69
N LEU A 257 -16.79 -8.89 -38.28
CA LEU A 257 -17.93 -8.26 -38.94
C LEU A 257 -18.04 -8.69 -40.40
N GLU A 258 -16.90 -8.67 -41.13
CA GLU A 258 -16.89 -8.98 -42.56
C GLU A 258 -15.48 -9.43 -43.02
N GLU A 259 -15.42 -10.31 -44.02
CA GLU A 259 -14.19 -10.62 -44.75
C GLU A 259 -14.19 -9.83 -46.03
N THR A 260 -13.18 -8.97 -46.21
CA THR A 260 -13.00 -8.12 -47.41
C THR A 260 -11.81 -8.58 -48.24
N GLU A 261 -11.67 -8.09 -49.47
CA GLU A 261 -10.52 -8.39 -50.29
C GLU A 261 -9.18 -7.95 -49.67
N ASN A 262 -9.20 -6.94 -48.78
CA ASN A 262 -8.00 -6.33 -48.21
C ASN A 262 -7.70 -6.83 -46.77
N GLY A 263 -8.57 -7.62 -46.19
CA GLY A 263 -8.41 -8.10 -44.81
C GLY A 263 -9.72 -8.41 -44.12
N GLN A 264 -9.64 -8.61 -42.80
CA GLN A 264 -10.79 -8.88 -41.94
C GLN A 264 -11.25 -7.59 -41.28
N LEU A 265 -12.52 -7.23 -41.45
CA LEU A 265 -13.17 -6.14 -40.71
C LEU A 265 -13.64 -6.71 -39.39
N ILE A 266 -13.13 -6.21 -38.29
CA ILE A 266 -13.44 -6.67 -36.95
C ILE A 266 -13.94 -5.54 -36.05
N LEU A 267 -14.82 -5.88 -35.11
CA LEU A 267 -15.11 -5.06 -33.92
C LEU A 267 -14.23 -5.57 -32.78
N ALA A 268 -13.40 -4.68 -32.23
CA ALA A 268 -12.59 -4.95 -31.06
C ALA A 268 -13.12 -4.12 -29.88
N GLU A 269 -13.40 -4.78 -28.77
CA GLU A 269 -13.93 -4.17 -27.56
C GLU A 269 -13.10 -4.60 -26.36
N GLY A 270 -12.60 -3.64 -25.57
CA GLY A 270 -11.80 -3.89 -24.39
C GLY A 270 -11.13 -2.63 -23.84
N GLU A 271 -10.31 -2.83 -22.82
CA GLU A 271 -9.54 -1.72 -22.22
C GLU A 271 -8.76 -0.95 -23.27
N THR A 272 -8.80 0.38 -23.20
CA THR A 272 -8.12 1.27 -24.17
C THR A 272 -6.66 0.89 -24.40
N ALA A 273 -5.92 0.55 -23.32
CA ALA A 273 -4.51 0.15 -23.43
C ALA A 273 -4.31 -1.14 -24.24
N ARG A 274 -5.29 -2.07 -24.21
CA ARG A 274 -5.23 -3.36 -24.91
C ARG A 274 -5.67 -3.27 -26.37
N VAL A 275 -6.59 -2.36 -26.69
CA VAL A 275 -7.04 -2.13 -28.08
C VAL A 275 -6.14 -1.15 -28.84
N LEU A 276 -5.27 -0.40 -28.12
CA LEU A 276 -4.34 0.57 -28.71
C LEU A 276 -3.52 0.05 -29.91
N PRO A 277 -2.99 -1.20 -29.90
CA PRO A 277 -2.28 -1.75 -31.06
C PRO A 277 -3.11 -1.84 -32.33
N LEU A 278 -4.45 -1.89 -32.19
CA LEU A 278 -5.41 -1.95 -33.31
C LEU A 278 -5.75 -0.56 -33.86
N LYS A 279 -5.46 0.51 -33.13
CA LYS A 279 -5.83 1.89 -33.51
C LYS A 279 -5.28 2.34 -34.87
N GLN A 280 -4.12 1.81 -35.27
CA GLN A 280 -3.54 2.07 -36.60
C GLN A 280 -4.36 1.46 -37.75
N TYR A 281 -5.24 0.51 -37.46
CA TYR A 281 -6.11 -0.16 -38.44
C TYR A 281 -7.57 0.31 -38.32
N GLU A 282 -7.85 1.31 -37.51
CA GLU A 282 -9.18 1.86 -37.30
C GLU A 282 -9.78 2.41 -38.60
N VAL A 283 -10.97 1.96 -38.90
CA VAL A 283 -11.75 2.51 -40.05
C VAL A 283 -12.50 3.73 -39.53
N LYS A 284 -12.02 4.91 -39.92
CA LYS A 284 -12.75 6.16 -39.60
C LYS A 284 -13.94 6.26 -40.55
N ASN A 285 -15.12 6.34 -39.98
CA ASN A 285 -16.35 6.70 -40.70
C ASN A 285 -16.27 8.14 -41.24
#